data_476d3dd467cb21f073d81bd3c5ea1144
#
_entry.id   476d3dd467cb21f073d81bd3c5ea1144
#
_cell.length_a   1.000
_cell.length_b   1.000
_cell.length_c   1.000
_cell.angle_alpha   90.00
_cell.angle_beta   90.00
_cell.angle_gamma   90.00
#
_symmetry.space_group_name_H-M   'P 1'
#
loop_
_entity.id
_entity.type
_entity.pdbx_description
1 polymer ?
#
loop_
_entity_poly.entity_id
_entity_poly.type
_entity_poly.pdbx_seq_one_letter_code
_entity_poly.pdbx_strand_id
1 'polypeptide(L)'
;KIFMQLTGTSRSIKLKALWNSPFTMFDNIVRSIRAEAKAAKAGKPARIVAKVNALLEPLIITELYKASQAGVKIDLIVRGVCALKPKVKGLSENINVRSIIGQFLEHQRIYYFHANGKEALYLYSDDWMDRNLFRRIEVAFPVLDKTLKQKAIHEGLNELLKDKSAWIMNSEPLT
;
A
#
# COMPACT_ATOMS: atom_id res chain seq x y z
N LYS A 1 1.48 -13.15 21.65
CA LYS A 1 0.49 -13.84 20.78
C LYS A 1 1.07 -14.14 19.40
N ILE A 2 1.69 -13.17 18.70
CA ILE A 2 2.34 -13.38 17.39
C ILE A 2 3.46 -14.41 17.51
N PHE A 3 4.32 -14.33 18.53
CA PHE A 3 5.37 -15.32 18.77
C PHE A 3 4.83 -16.75 18.96
N MET A 4 3.68 -16.91 19.57
CA MET A 4 3.04 -18.23 19.72
C MET A 4 2.48 -18.76 18.39
N GLN A 5 2.13 -17.88 17.44
CA GLN A 5 1.77 -18.29 16.08
C GLN A 5 3.00 -18.74 15.29
N LEU A 6 4.14 -18.05 15.45
CA LEU A 6 5.43 -18.42 14.84
C LEU A 6 5.90 -19.83 15.30
N THR A 7 5.65 -20.18 16.55
CA THR A 7 6.02 -21.49 17.11
C THR A 7 4.96 -22.58 16.90
N GLY A 8 3.86 -22.27 16.19
CA GLY A 8 2.78 -23.23 15.96
C GLY A 8 1.95 -23.60 17.18
N THR A 9 2.17 -22.94 18.32
CA THR A 9 1.57 -23.31 19.62
C THR A 9 0.25 -22.61 19.93
N SER A 10 -0.25 -21.73 19.05
CA SER A 10 -1.53 -21.07 19.28
C SER A 10 -2.41 -21.01 18.03
N ARG A 11 -3.74 -21.06 18.25
CA ARG A 11 -4.73 -20.79 17.23
C ARG A 11 -4.65 -19.32 16.78
N SER A 12 -5.04 -19.05 15.53
CA SER A 12 -5.17 -17.70 14.99
C SER A 12 -6.05 -16.84 15.91
N ILE A 13 -5.48 -15.79 16.49
CA ILE A 13 -6.19 -14.85 17.33
C ILE A 13 -6.32 -13.53 16.57
N LYS A 14 -7.55 -13.06 16.41
CA LYS A 14 -7.83 -11.77 15.78
C LYS A 14 -7.23 -10.64 16.63
N LEU A 15 -6.23 -9.95 16.10
CA LEU A 15 -5.62 -8.80 16.75
C LEU A 15 -6.49 -7.56 16.49
N LYS A 16 -6.74 -6.73 17.51
CA LYS A 16 -7.64 -5.58 17.38
C LYS A 16 -7.07 -4.44 16.53
N ALA A 17 -5.77 -4.19 16.63
CA ALA A 17 -5.12 -3.06 15.97
C ALA A 17 -4.10 -3.49 14.89
N LEU A 18 -3.52 -4.67 15.02
CA LEU A 18 -2.52 -5.18 14.08
C LEU A 18 -3.18 -5.99 12.97
N TRP A 19 -2.70 -5.81 11.75
CA TRP A 19 -2.99 -6.73 10.65
C TRP A 19 -1.85 -7.74 10.57
N ASN A 20 -2.15 -8.98 10.32
CA ASN A 20 -1.16 -10.04 10.21
C ASN A 20 -1.45 -11.00 9.06
N SER A 21 -0.41 -11.37 8.35
CA SER A 21 -0.44 -12.47 7.37
C SER A 21 -0.30 -13.81 8.10
N PRO A 22 -0.89 -14.87 7.56
CA PRO A 22 -1.81 -14.93 6.42
C PRO A 22 -3.27 -14.68 6.78
N PHE A 23 -3.59 -14.12 7.97
CA PHE A 23 -4.92 -14.18 8.56
C PHE A 23 -5.81 -12.96 8.26
N THR A 24 -5.28 -11.73 8.39
CA THR A 24 -6.08 -10.51 8.32
C THR A 24 -5.50 -9.44 7.41
N MET A 25 -4.23 -9.54 7.03
CA MET A 25 -3.50 -8.52 6.26
C MET A 25 -4.20 -8.24 4.93
N PHE A 26 -4.34 -9.27 4.11
CA PHE A 26 -4.93 -9.16 2.78
C PHE A 26 -6.33 -8.55 2.81
N ASP A 27 -7.22 -9.08 3.65
CA ASP A 27 -8.60 -8.60 3.77
C ASP A 27 -8.69 -7.14 4.20
N ASN A 28 -7.80 -6.72 5.11
CA ASN A 28 -7.77 -5.34 5.58
C ASN A 28 -7.24 -4.38 4.51
N ILE A 29 -6.22 -4.77 3.73
CA ILE A 29 -5.74 -3.98 2.58
C ILE A 29 -6.87 -3.80 1.57
N VAL A 30 -7.50 -4.89 1.14
CA VAL A 30 -8.60 -4.87 0.16
C VAL A 30 -9.77 -4.03 0.68
N ARG A 31 -10.14 -4.19 1.95
CA ARG A 31 -11.20 -3.38 2.58
C ARG A 31 -10.87 -1.90 2.58
N SER A 32 -9.63 -1.53 2.86
CA SER A 32 -9.19 -0.12 2.87
C SER A 32 -9.21 0.47 1.46
N ILE A 33 -8.73 -0.26 0.44
CA ILE A 33 -8.81 0.17 -0.97
C ILE A 33 -10.27 0.39 -1.39
N ARG A 34 -11.15 -0.56 -1.07
CA ARG A 34 -12.60 -0.47 -1.37
C ARG A 34 -13.29 0.68 -0.65
N ALA A 35 -12.86 1.00 0.57
CA ALA A 35 -13.40 2.14 1.33
C ALA A 35 -13.04 3.47 0.64
N GLU A 36 -11.81 3.63 0.13
CA GLU A 36 -11.42 4.80 -0.66
C GLU A 36 -12.21 4.88 -1.97
N ALA A 37 -12.39 3.76 -2.68
CA ALA A 37 -13.22 3.71 -3.89
C ALA A 37 -14.67 4.13 -3.62
N LYS A 38 -15.25 3.68 -2.51
CA LYS A 38 -16.60 4.08 -2.08
C LYS A 38 -16.68 5.58 -1.76
N ALA A 39 -15.65 6.13 -1.09
CA ALA A 39 -15.57 7.56 -0.79
C ALA A 39 -15.50 8.39 -2.07
N ALA A 40 -14.65 8.02 -3.03
CA ALA A 40 -14.52 8.70 -4.31
C ALA A 40 -15.82 8.69 -5.11
N LYS A 41 -16.53 7.56 -5.20
CA LYS A 41 -17.86 7.46 -5.85
C LYS A 41 -18.90 8.36 -5.19
N ALA A 42 -18.75 8.65 -3.90
CA ALA A 42 -19.63 9.56 -3.16
C ALA A 42 -19.18 11.05 -3.27
N GLY A 43 -18.25 11.37 -4.17
CA GLY A 43 -17.71 12.73 -4.35
C GLY A 43 -16.83 13.22 -3.19
N LYS A 44 -16.39 12.33 -2.30
CA LYS A 44 -15.51 12.68 -1.18
C LYS A 44 -14.04 12.55 -1.56
N PRO A 45 -13.15 13.35 -0.94
CA PRO A 45 -11.71 13.17 -1.13
C PRO A 45 -11.28 11.75 -0.79
N ALA A 46 -10.53 11.14 -1.70
CA ALA A 46 -10.01 9.78 -1.55
C ALA A 46 -8.59 9.70 -2.11
N ARG A 47 -7.69 9.09 -1.35
CA ARG A 47 -6.29 8.96 -1.74
C ARG A 47 -5.66 7.71 -1.14
N ILE A 48 -4.86 7.03 -1.94
CA ILE A 48 -4.02 5.92 -1.51
C ILE A 48 -2.58 6.27 -1.84
N VAL A 49 -1.68 6.11 -0.88
CA VAL A 49 -0.24 6.11 -1.14
C VAL A 49 0.34 4.84 -0.54
N ALA A 50 1.08 4.08 -1.34
CA ALA A 50 1.75 2.87 -0.85
C ALA A 50 3.22 2.86 -1.29
N LYS A 51 4.10 2.60 -0.32
CA LYS A 51 5.52 2.35 -0.54
C LYS A 51 5.77 0.88 -0.27
N VAL A 52 6.21 0.14 -1.29
CA VAL A 52 6.45 -1.31 -1.28
C VAL A 52 7.75 -1.64 -2.00
N ASN A 53 8.33 -2.81 -1.75
CA ASN A 53 9.42 -3.27 -2.61
C ASN A 53 8.91 -4.01 -3.85
N ALA A 54 7.79 -4.74 -3.73
CA ALA A 54 7.19 -5.45 -4.86
C ALA A 54 5.65 -5.39 -4.83
N LEU A 55 5.06 -5.28 -6.01
CA LEU A 55 3.61 -5.28 -6.24
C LEU A 55 3.28 -6.29 -7.33
N LEU A 56 2.91 -7.51 -6.92
CA LEU A 56 2.65 -8.64 -7.83
C LEU A 56 1.30 -9.32 -7.58
N GLU A 57 0.64 -9.08 -6.43
CA GLU A 57 -0.62 -9.76 -6.08
C GLU A 57 -1.77 -9.32 -6.99
N PRO A 58 -2.33 -10.24 -7.82
CA PRO A 58 -3.31 -9.87 -8.84
C PRO A 58 -4.61 -9.27 -8.29
N LEU A 59 -5.07 -9.75 -7.13
CA LEU A 59 -6.32 -9.25 -6.53
C LEU A 59 -6.15 -7.84 -5.98
N ILE A 60 -5.00 -7.51 -5.36
CA ILE A 60 -4.70 -6.15 -4.93
C ILE A 60 -4.61 -5.22 -6.15
N ILE A 61 -3.92 -5.63 -7.22
CA ILE A 61 -3.82 -4.87 -8.47
C ILE A 61 -5.21 -4.60 -9.04
N THR A 62 -6.07 -5.62 -9.08
CA THR A 62 -7.46 -5.48 -9.55
C THR A 62 -8.24 -4.47 -8.72
N GLU A 63 -8.13 -4.50 -7.40
CA GLU A 63 -8.83 -3.55 -6.53
C GLU A 63 -8.27 -2.12 -6.67
N LEU A 64 -6.97 -1.96 -6.90
CA LEU A 64 -6.37 -0.65 -7.22
C LEU A 64 -6.89 -0.09 -8.55
N TYR A 65 -7.04 -0.93 -9.59
CA TYR A 65 -7.67 -0.51 -10.84
C TYR A 65 -9.11 -0.06 -10.65
N LYS A 66 -9.92 -0.83 -9.92
CA LYS A 66 -11.30 -0.44 -9.57
C LYS A 66 -11.36 0.87 -8.77
N ALA A 67 -10.41 1.10 -7.87
CA ALA A 67 -10.31 2.34 -7.11
C ALA A 67 -9.92 3.52 -8.01
N SER A 68 -9.00 3.34 -8.95
CA SER A 68 -8.64 4.35 -9.96
C SER A 68 -9.85 4.72 -10.81
N GLN A 69 -10.59 3.73 -11.31
CA GLN A 69 -11.82 3.95 -12.09
C GLN A 69 -12.91 4.68 -11.28
N ALA A 70 -12.92 4.51 -9.96
CA ALA A 70 -13.80 5.24 -9.06
C ALA A 70 -13.36 6.69 -8.80
N GLY A 71 -12.18 7.11 -9.28
CA GLY A 71 -11.64 8.47 -9.10
C GLY A 71 -10.66 8.63 -7.94
N VAL A 72 -10.22 7.54 -7.30
CA VAL A 72 -9.21 7.60 -6.24
C VAL A 72 -7.85 7.99 -6.82
N LYS A 73 -7.19 8.99 -6.23
CA LYS A 73 -5.79 9.31 -6.54
C LYS A 73 -4.88 8.29 -5.87
N ILE A 74 -4.06 7.60 -6.66
CA ILE A 74 -3.21 6.52 -6.18
C ILE A 74 -1.76 6.81 -6.57
N ASP A 75 -0.89 6.91 -5.59
CA ASP A 75 0.55 7.08 -5.76
C ASP A 75 1.27 5.86 -5.19
N LEU A 76 1.99 5.14 -6.04
CA LEU A 76 2.73 3.93 -5.65
C LEU A 76 4.23 4.19 -5.79
N ILE A 77 4.97 3.90 -4.73
CA ILE A 77 6.43 3.93 -4.71
C ILE A 77 6.88 2.46 -4.64
N VAL A 78 7.29 1.91 -5.78
CA VAL A 78 7.68 0.50 -5.90
C VAL A 78 9.15 0.42 -6.25
N ARG A 79 9.97 -0.07 -5.32
CA ARG A 79 11.43 -0.11 -5.52
C ARG A 79 11.87 -1.15 -6.54
N GLY A 80 11.24 -2.32 -6.53
CA GLY A 80 11.61 -3.46 -7.37
C GLY A 80 10.52 -3.79 -8.41
N VAL A 81 9.98 -4.99 -8.36
CA VAL A 81 9.05 -5.50 -9.38
C VAL A 81 7.64 -4.97 -9.20
N CYS A 82 7.05 -4.48 -10.30
CA CYS A 82 5.67 -4.01 -10.36
C CYS A 82 4.94 -4.65 -11.55
N ALA A 83 3.90 -5.43 -11.29
CA ALA A 83 3.05 -6.00 -12.34
C ALA A 83 1.84 -5.12 -12.69
N LEU A 84 1.61 -4.02 -11.93
CA LEU A 84 0.57 -3.05 -12.22
C LEU A 84 1.00 -2.15 -13.37
N LYS A 85 0.12 -1.90 -14.34
CA LYS A 85 0.32 -0.99 -15.46
C LYS A 85 -0.37 0.36 -15.16
N PRO A 86 0.37 1.45 -14.92
CA PRO A 86 -0.21 2.76 -14.61
C PRO A 86 -0.64 3.50 -15.89
N LYS A 87 -1.41 4.57 -15.73
CA LYS A 87 -1.76 5.54 -16.79
C LYS A 87 -2.48 4.97 -18.01
N VAL A 88 -3.08 3.79 -17.90
CA VAL A 88 -3.92 3.23 -18.97
C VAL A 88 -5.28 3.91 -18.94
N LYS A 89 -5.70 4.46 -20.09
CA LYS A 89 -6.99 5.14 -20.26
C LYS A 89 -8.16 4.22 -19.90
N GLY A 90 -9.09 4.72 -19.07
CA GLY A 90 -10.24 3.97 -18.60
C GLY A 90 -9.96 2.90 -17.55
N LEU A 91 -8.69 2.67 -17.19
CA LEU A 91 -8.30 1.62 -16.23
C LEU A 91 -7.52 2.20 -15.04
N SER A 92 -6.37 2.80 -15.31
CA SER A 92 -5.41 3.23 -14.27
C SER A 92 -4.96 4.68 -14.44
N GLU A 93 -5.80 5.54 -15.01
CA GLU A 93 -5.50 6.95 -15.28
C GLU A 93 -5.06 7.71 -14.02
N ASN A 94 -5.64 7.36 -12.87
CA ASN A 94 -5.37 8.00 -11.59
C ASN A 94 -4.25 7.32 -10.79
N ILE A 95 -3.55 6.34 -11.38
CA ILE A 95 -2.43 5.65 -10.73
C ILE A 95 -1.12 6.21 -11.27
N ASN A 96 -0.26 6.65 -10.35
CA ASN A 96 1.14 6.96 -10.61
C ASN A 96 1.99 5.86 -9.97
N VAL A 97 3.00 5.38 -10.69
CA VAL A 97 4.00 4.46 -10.15
C VAL A 97 5.37 5.07 -10.35
N ARG A 98 6.16 5.08 -9.29
CA ARG A 98 7.54 5.53 -9.32
C ARG A 98 8.45 4.57 -8.59
N SER A 99 9.70 4.51 -9.00
CA SER A 99 10.77 3.81 -8.29
C SER A 99 11.83 4.80 -7.86
N ILE A 100 12.29 4.66 -6.61
CA ILE A 100 13.36 5.47 -6.04
C ILE A 100 14.52 4.53 -5.76
N ILE A 101 15.61 4.73 -6.48
CA ILE A 101 16.86 3.99 -6.32
C ILE A 101 17.91 5.02 -5.95
N GLY A 102 18.19 5.14 -4.67
CA GLY A 102 19.17 6.07 -4.14
C GLY A 102 20.44 5.38 -3.67
N GLN A 103 21.33 6.17 -3.07
CA GLN A 103 22.58 5.70 -2.50
C GLN A 103 22.35 4.78 -1.28
N PHE A 104 21.24 4.98 -0.56
CA PHE A 104 20.87 4.17 0.59
C PHE A 104 19.71 3.22 0.26
N LEU A 105 19.65 2.11 0.98
CA LEU A 105 18.58 1.12 0.85
C LEU A 105 17.26 1.66 1.39
N GLU A 106 16.31 1.92 0.51
CA GLU A 106 14.95 2.33 0.83
C GLU A 106 14.05 1.11 1.08
N HIS A 107 14.14 0.52 2.28
CA HIS A 107 13.44 -0.73 2.62
C HIS A 107 12.16 -0.52 3.42
N GLN A 108 11.81 0.70 3.75
CA GLN A 108 10.58 1.02 4.47
C GLN A 108 9.34 0.68 3.64
N ARG A 109 8.31 0.17 4.29
CA ARG A 109 7.02 -0.08 3.67
C ARG A 109 5.94 0.63 4.44
N ILE A 110 5.13 1.42 3.73
CA ILE A 110 4.15 2.32 4.31
C ILE A 110 2.86 2.24 3.50
N TYR A 111 1.71 2.05 4.18
CA TYR A 111 0.39 2.20 3.57
C TYR A 111 -0.29 3.43 4.15
N TYR A 112 -0.74 4.31 3.27
CA TYR A 112 -1.55 5.47 3.61
C TYR A 112 -2.89 5.41 2.88
N PHE A 113 -3.97 5.61 3.65
CA PHE A 113 -5.33 5.78 3.15
C PHE A 113 -5.89 7.08 3.72
N HIS A 114 -6.57 7.88 2.88
CA HIS A 114 -7.20 9.13 3.32
C HIS A 114 -8.30 8.88 4.37
N ALA A 115 -8.98 7.73 4.27
CA ALA A 115 -9.94 7.22 5.25
C ALA A 115 -10.99 8.27 5.68
N ASN A 116 -11.55 9.00 4.68
CA ASN A 116 -12.55 10.04 4.89
C ASN A 116 -12.07 11.16 5.86
N GLY A 117 -10.80 11.57 5.71
CA GLY A 117 -10.15 12.63 6.51
C GLY A 117 -9.49 12.15 7.82
N LYS A 118 -9.61 10.86 8.16
CA LYS A 118 -8.98 10.32 9.38
C LYS A 118 -7.52 9.91 9.22
N GLU A 119 -7.02 9.89 8.00
CA GLU A 119 -5.62 9.56 7.66
C GLU A 119 -5.09 8.30 8.36
N ALA A 120 -5.43 7.15 7.82
CA ALA A 120 -4.93 5.88 8.31
C ALA A 120 -3.55 5.60 7.72
N LEU A 121 -2.53 5.48 8.56
CA LEU A 121 -1.15 5.16 8.20
C LEU A 121 -0.73 3.87 8.90
N TYR A 122 -0.15 2.95 8.12
CA TYR A 122 0.38 1.68 8.61
C TYR A 122 1.83 1.53 8.20
N LEU A 123 2.68 1.12 9.13
CA LEU A 123 4.01 0.60 8.86
C LEU A 123 3.97 -0.92 8.88
N TYR A 124 4.70 -1.58 7.98
CA TYR A 124 4.61 -3.02 7.85
C TYR A 124 5.89 -3.67 7.29
N SER A 125 5.96 -5.00 7.46
CA SER A 125 7.12 -5.80 7.06
C SER A 125 6.96 -6.48 5.70
N ASP A 126 5.80 -6.36 5.08
CA ASP A 126 5.30 -7.14 3.95
C ASP A 126 5.44 -6.42 2.60
N ASP A 127 5.43 -7.20 1.51
CA ASP A 127 5.22 -6.71 0.15
C ASP A 127 3.89 -7.23 -0.40
N TRP A 128 3.35 -6.59 -1.43
CA TRP A 128 2.11 -7.04 -2.06
C TRP A 128 2.37 -8.20 -3.03
N MET A 129 2.77 -9.33 -2.45
CA MET A 129 3.10 -10.58 -3.12
C MET A 129 2.40 -11.76 -2.44
N ASP A 130 2.03 -12.79 -3.23
CA ASP A 130 1.38 -14.03 -2.74
C ASP A 130 2.08 -14.62 -1.51
N ARG A 131 3.37 -14.86 -1.60
CA ARG A 131 4.14 -15.49 -0.51
C ARG A 131 4.09 -14.71 0.80
N ASN A 132 4.09 -13.39 0.73
CA ASN A 132 4.07 -12.52 1.89
C ASN A 132 2.67 -12.48 2.51
N LEU A 133 1.64 -12.31 1.68
CA LEU A 133 0.26 -12.15 2.13
C LEU A 133 -0.38 -13.44 2.63
N PHE A 134 0.05 -14.61 2.10
CA PHE A 134 -0.63 -15.88 2.35
C PHE A 134 0.25 -16.98 2.95
N ARG A 135 1.58 -16.85 2.94
CA ARG A 135 2.49 -17.94 3.34
C ARG A 135 3.50 -17.58 4.42
N ARG A 136 3.64 -16.29 4.74
CA ARG A 136 4.55 -15.80 5.78
C ARG A 136 3.78 -15.16 6.92
N ILE A 137 4.40 -15.10 8.10
CA ILE A 137 3.87 -14.31 9.20
C ILE A 137 4.50 -12.92 9.09
N GLU A 138 3.69 -11.97 8.66
CA GLU A 138 4.05 -10.57 8.51
C GLU A 138 3.08 -9.71 9.32
N VAL A 139 3.46 -8.50 9.66
CA VAL A 139 2.63 -7.60 10.45
C VAL A 139 2.58 -6.20 9.87
N ALA A 140 1.40 -5.58 9.97
CA ALA A 140 1.21 -4.17 9.81
C ALA A 140 0.63 -3.57 11.09
N PHE A 141 1.14 -2.43 11.51
CA PHE A 141 0.65 -1.72 12.67
C PHE A 141 0.32 -0.26 12.34
N PRO A 142 -0.79 0.27 12.88
CA PRO A 142 -1.18 1.65 12.66
C PRO A 142 -0.29 2.60 13.44
N VAL A 143 0.05 3.73 12.84
CA VAL A 143 0.67 4.85 13.56
C VAL A 143 -0.44 5.70 14.15
N LEU A 144 -0.66 5.57 15.46
CA LEU A 144 -1.77 6.22 16.17
C LEU A 144 -1.43 7.63 16.62
N ASP A 145 -0.19 7.87 17.04
CA ASP A 145 0.28 9.20 17.44
C ASP A 145 0.24 10.15 16.24
N LYS A 146 -0.37 11.32 16.43
CA LYS A 146 -0.58 12.30 15.35
C LYS A 146 0.74 12.90 14.86
N THR A 147 1.66 13.21 15.75
CA THR A 147 2.94 13.84 15.42
C THR A 147 3.82 12.87 14.64
N LEU A 148 3.95 11.62 15.12
CA LEU A 148 4.68 10.57 14.43
C LEU A 148 4.05 10.22 13.09
N LYS A 149 2.72 10.23 12.99
CA LYS A 149 2.00 10.00 11.72
C LYS A 149 2.35 11.08 10.69
N GLN A 150 2.27 12.36 11.07
CA GLN A 150 2.60 13.46 10.16
C GLN A 150 4.07 13.44 9.74
N LYS A 151 4.97 13.12 10.68
CA LYS A 151 6.39 12.93 10.38
C LYS A 151 6.59 11.79 9.36
N ALA A 152 5.97 10.63 9.57
CA ALA A 152 6.08 9.49 8.67
C ALA A 152 5.46 9.76 7.28
N ILE A 153 4.35 10.53 7.20
CA ILE A 153 3.77 10.98 5.94
C ILE A 153 4.75 11.93 5.23
N HIS A 154 5.30 12.89 5.94
CA HIS A 154 6.20 13.89 5.35
C HIS A 154 7.50 13.24 4.85
N GLU A 155 8.24 12.61 5.75
CA GLU A 155 9.58 12.06 5.45
C GLU A 155 9.50 10.76 4.64
N GLY A 156 8.55 9.88 4.96
CA GLY A 156 8.42 8.55 4.36
C GLY A 156 7.66 8.51 3.03
N LEU A 157 6.84 9.52 2.73
CA LEU A 157 6.02 9.55 1.51
C LEU A 157 6.17 10.85 0.72
N ASN A 158 5.90 12.02 1.34
CA ASN A 158 5.81 13.27 0.58
C ASN A 158 7.15 13.70 -0.02
N GLU A 159 8.26 13.54 0.69
CA GLU A 159 9.59 13.85 0.15
C GLU A 159 9.92 12.92 -1.03
N LEU A 160 9.61 11.65 -0.92
CA LEU A 160 9.83 10.69 -2.00
C LEU A 160 8.91 10.96 -3.21
N LEU A 161 7.69 11.45 -2.98
CA LEU A 161 6.78 11.84 -4.07
C LEU A 161 7.23 13.12 -4.80
N LYS A 162 8.08 13.94 -4.19
CA LYS A 162 8.66 15.14 -4.81
C LYS A 162 10.02 14.88 -5.47
N ASP A 163 10.61 13.71 -5.24
CA ASP A 163 11.92 13.38 -5.75
C ASP A 163 11.92 13.39 -7.29
N LYS A 164 12.72 14.30 -7.85
CA LYS A 164 12.87 14.48 -9.30
C LYS A 164 13.77 13.43 -9.94
N SER A 165 14.57 12.72 -9.16
CA SER A 165 15.43 11.61 -9.62
C SER A 165 14.69 10.28 -9.72
N ALA A 166 13.43 10.22 -9.24
CA ALA A 166 12.62 9.02 -9.29
C ALA A 166 12.33 8.58 -10.73
N TRP A 167 12.46 7.29 -10.99
CA TRP A 167 12.01 6.68 -12.24
C TRP A 167 10.49 6.60 -12.26
N ILE A 168 9.87 7.15 -13.31
CA ILE A 168 8.42 7.13 -13.48
C ILE A 168 8.05 6.01 -14.44
N MET A 169 7.17 5.12 -14.00
CA MET A 169 6.66 4.05 -14.85
C MET A 169 5.58 4.58 -15.78
N ASN A 170 5.73 4.33 -17.07
CA ASN A 170 4.78 4.69 -18.12
C ASN A 170 3.88 3.50 -18.49
N SER A 171 2.80 3.78 -19.23
CA SER A 171 1.90 2.76 -19.77
C SER A 171 2.48 2.04 -21.00
N GLU A 172 3.48 2.61 -21.64
CA GLU A 172 4.09 2.05 -22.85
C GLU A 172 5.04 0.90 -22.50
N PRO A 173 5.09 -0.16 -23.33
CA PRO A 173 6.12 -1.18 -23.19
C PRO A 173 7.50 -0.52 -23.42
N LEU A 174 8.51 -0.97 -22.69
CA LEU A 174 9.89 -0.64 -23.01
C LEU A 174 10.18 -1.16 -24.42
N THR A 175 10.34 -0.28 -25.38
CA THR A 175 10.81 -0.58 -26.75
C THR A 175 12.30 -0.83 -26.73
#